data_ffb266995bc53bd7100088a8bc6bc5be
#
_entry.id   ffb266995bc53bd7100088a8bc6bc5be
#
_cell.length_a   1.000
_cell.length_b   1.000
_cell.length_c   1.000
_cell.angle_alpha   90.00
_cell.angle_beta   90.00
_cell.angle_gamma   90.00
#
_symmetry.space_group_name_H-M   'P 1'
#
loop_
_entity.id
_entity.type
_entity.pdbx_description
1 polymer ?
#
loop_
_entity_poly.entity_id
_entity_poly.type
_entity_poly.pdbx_seq_one_letter_code
_entity_poly.pdbx_strand_id
1 'polypeptide(L)'
;MIYALIFAGGTGKRMGNNIPKQFLEVDNKPIIIHTVEKFSTHHDVDGIVVVCKEDYILYCEKIIKKFRLGKVLSVIPGGKTGQDSIFNGLNFLNNISNKADDNIVLIHDGVRPIVDHNLISKSIACTKKHGNSIAVSKAIETIIKIDVNGKMVEAIDRDFCRYAKAPQSFFLNQIYEMHIRARREGKRNIIDSATMMNMYGEQLYTVECEPENIKITTPNDFYTFKALYQNSTKG
;
A
#
# COMPACT_ATOMS: atom_id res chain seq x y z
N MET A 1 -12.01 8.94 -12.31
CA MET A 1 -11.00 9.50 -11.38
C MET A 1 -10.07 8.40 -10.88
N ILE A 2 -8.80 8.73 -10.64
CA ILE A 2 -7.80 7.78 -10.12
C ILE A 2 -7.29 8.29 -8.77
N TYR A 3 -7.55 7.54 -7.72
CA TYR A 3 -7.19 7.89 -6.36
C TYR A 3 -6.06 7.01 -5.83
N ALA A 4 -5.19 7.56 -4.99
CA ALA A 4 -4.29 6.79 -4.15
C ALA A 4 -4.77 6.82 -2.69
N LEU A 5 -4.86 5.64 -2.08
CA LEU A 5 -5.13 5.47 -0.67
C LEU A 5 -3.83 5.02 0.00
N ILE A 6 -3.19 5.92 0.73
CA ILE A 6 -1.91 5.67 1.41
C ILE A 6 -2.19 5.42 2.89
N PHE A 7 -2.09 4.16 3.34
CA PHE A 7 -2.37 3.83 4.73
C PHE A 7 -1.10 3.62 5.56
N ALA A 8 -1.05 4.28 6.71
CA ALA A 8 0.10 4.34 7.62
C ALA A 8 -0.33 4.22 9.10
N GLY A 9 -1.35 3.41 9.40
CA GLY A 9 -1.91 3.24 10.73
C GLY A 9 -1.07 2.41 11.71
N GLY A 10 0.03 1.80 11.27
CA GLY A 10 0.87 0.93 12.09
C GLY A 10 1.62 1.67 13.20
N THR A 11 1.68 1.08 14.40
CA THR A 11 2.37 1.66 15.57
C THR A 11 3.90 1.54 15.53
N GLY A 12 4.45 0.76 14.58
CA GLY A 12 5.91 0.63 14.44
C GLY A 12 6.63 -0.09 15.59
N LYS A 13 5.94 -0.86 16.44
CA LYS A 13 6.49 -1.53 17.63
C LYS A 13 7.81 -2.29 17.39
N ARG A 14 7.99 -2.86 16.18
CA ARG A 14 9.21 -3.61 15.80
C ARG A 14 10.43 -2.73 15.52
N MET A 15 10.29 -1.40 15.47
CA MET A 15 11.39 -0.46 15.21
C MET A 15 12.10 0.03 16.47
N GLY A 16 11.56 -0.24 17.68
CA GLY A 16 12.17 0.17 18.95
C GLY A 16 12.21 1.68 19.20
N ASN A 17 11.58 2.50 18.37
CA ASN A 17 11.58 3.95 18.47
C ASN A 17 10.27 4.50 19.06
N ASN A 18 10.35 5.63 19.77
CA ASN A 18 9.18 6.35 20.29
C ASN A 18 8.35 7.04 19.20
N ILE A 19 8.93 7.24 18.00
CA ILE A 19 8.27 7.85 16.86
C ILE A 19 7.79 6.75 15.92
N PRO A 20 6.54 6.78 15.44
CA PRO A 20 6.05 5.81 14.45
C PRO A 20 6.92 5.81 13.19
N LYS A 21 7.24 4.60 12.70
CA LYS A 21 8.23 4.39 11.63
C LYS A 21 7.97 5.19 10.35
N GLN A 22 6.70 5.48 10.04
CA GLN A 22 6.33 6.28 8.87
C GLN A 22 6.80 7.74 8.93
N PHE A 23 7.15 8.21 10.13
CA PHE A 23 7.67 9.55 10.37
C PHE A 23 9.19 9.61 10.62
N LEU A 24 9.88 8.47 10.56
CA LEU A 24 11.35 8.46 10.52
C LEU A 24 11.83 9.14 9.23
N GLU A 25 12.92 9.88 9.34
CA GLU A 25 13.42 10.70 8.25
C GLU A 25 14.62 10.07 7.53
N VAL A 26 14.59 10.17 6.21
CA VAL A 26 15.74 9.96 5.34
C VAL A 26 15.90 11.23 4.52
N ASP A 27 17.08 11.84 4.54
CA ASP A 27 17.38 13.11 3.88
C ASP A 27 16.41 14.25 4.27
N ASN A 28 16.18 14.43 5.58
CA ASN A 28 15.27 15.43 6.17
C ASN A 28 13.82 15.34 5.68
N LYS A 29 13.42 14.18 5.14
CA LYS A 29 12.07 13.92 4.66
C LYS A 29 11.51 12.66 5.30
N PRO A 30 10.34 12.71 5.97
CA PRO A 30 9.67 11.54 6.55
C PRO A 30 9.37 10.46 5.48
N ILE A 31 9.47 9.19 5.85
CA ILE A 31 9.21 8.05 4.94
C ILE A 31 7.86 8.18 4.24
N ILE A 32 6.82 8.56 4.98
CA ILE A 32 5.49 8.73 4.40
C ILE A 32 5.46 9.82 3.30
N ILE A 33 6.25 10.86 3.44
CA ILE A 33 6.34 11.94 2.43
C ILE A 33 7.04 11.43 1.18
N HIS A 34 8.11 10.63 1.29
CA HIS A 34 8.71 9.97 0.14
C HIS A 34 7.68 9.13 -0.63
N THR A 35 6.81 8.41 0.09
CA THR A 35 5.75 7.59 -0.54
C THR A 35 4.69 8.47 -1.19
N VAL A 36 4.11 9.44 -0.46
CA VAL A 36 3.02 10.28 -0.97
C VAL A 36 3.46 11.12 -2.17
N GLU A 37 4.71 11.59 -2.17
CA GLU A 37 5.28 12.38 -3.27
C GLU A 37 5.25 11.62 -4.60
N LYS A 38 5.54 10.30 -4.60
CA LYS A 38 5.49 9.48 -5.83
C LYS A 38 4.10 9.47 -6.48
N PHE A 39 3.06 9.40 -5.68
CA PHE A 39 1.68 9.49 -6.19
C PHE A 39 1.28 10.93 -6.51
N SER A 40 1.72 11.92 -5.72
CA SER A 40 1.38 13.32 -5.93
C SER A 40 1.99 13.89 -7.21
N THR A 41 3.17 13.40 -7.61
CA THR A 41 3.85 13.82 -8.84
C THR A 41 3.45 13.00 -10.06
N HIS A 42 2.72 11.90 -9.91
CA HIS A 42 2.23 11.09 -11.01
C HIS A 42 1.07 11.79 -11.73
N HIS A 43 1.13 11.90 -13.07
CA HIS A 43 0.18 12.70 -13.87
C HIS A 43 -1.26 12.15 -13.81
N ASP A 44 -1.43 10.82 -13.82
CA ASP A 44 -2.76 10.18 -13.84
C ASP A 44 -3.44 10.12 -12.47
N VAL A 45 -2.73 10.37 -11.37
CA VAL A 45 -3.35 10.36 -10.03
C VAL A 45 -4.05 11.69 -9.80
N ASP A 46 -5.37 11.65 -9.57
CA ASP A 46 -6.21 12.85 -9.37
C ASP A 46 -6.25 13.30 -7.92
N GLY A 47 -6.23 12.35 -6.97
CA GLY A 47 -6.33 12.67 -5.55
C GLY A 47 -5.73 11.59 -4.65
N ILE A 48 -5.31 12.00 -3.46
CA ILE A 48 -4.67 11.12 -2.47
C ILE A 48 -5.39 11.26 -1.14
N VAL A 49 -5.71 10.14 -0.52
CA VAL A 49 -6.14 10.10 0.88
C VAL A 49 -5.05 9.42 1.70
N VAL A 50 -4.63 10.08 2.77
CA VAL A 50 -3.67 9.54 3.72
C VAL A 50 -4.41 9.07 4.96
N VAL A 51 -4.22 7.81 5.33
CA VAL A 51 -4.83 7.22 6.54
C VAL A 51 -3.73 6.99 7.56
N CYS A 52 -3.75 7.69 8.68
CA CYS A 52 -2.72 7.55 9.70
C CYS A 52 -3.33 7.40 11.10
N LYS A 53 -2.47 7.17 12.10
CA LYS A 53 -2.89 7.09 13.49
C LYS A 53 -3.47 8.44 13.93
N GLU A 54 -4.59 8.43 14.65
CA GLU A 54 -5.35 9.61 15.07
C GLU A 54 -4.48 10.68 15.73
N ASP A 55 -3.63 10.29 16.69
CA ASP A 55 -2.70 11.19 17.41
C ASP A 55 -1.71 11.94 16.47
N TYR A 56 -1.57 11.51 15.23
CA TYR A 56 -0.60 12.06 14.27
C TYR A 56 -1.23 12.77 13.08
N ILE A 57 -2.56 12.96 13.06
CA ILE A 57 -3.26 13.62 11.93
C ILE A 57 -2.72 15.03 11.74
N LEU A 58 -2.75 15.88 12.77
CA LEU A 58 -2.27 17.26 12.70
C LEU A 58 -0.79 17.36 12.28
N TYR A 59 0.04 16.43 12.77
CA TYR A 59 1.44 16.37 12.36
C TYR A 59 1.57 15.98 10.88
N CYS A 60 0.81 14.99 10.43
CA CYS A 60 0.80 14.54 9.04
C CYS A 60 0.33 15.66 8.09
N GLU A 61 -0.73 16.38 8.42
CA GLU A 61 -1.19 17.55 7.66
C GLU A 61 -0.13 18.64 7.57
N LYS A 62 0.54 18.94 8.70
CA LYS A 62 1.61 19.94 8.75
C LYS A 62 2.77 19.58 7.79
N ILE A 63 3.22 18.31 7.80
CA ILE A 63 4.31 17.89 6.91
C ILE A 63 3.87 17.82 5.45
N ILE A 64 2.65 17.38 5.14
CA ILE A 64 2.08 17.40 3.78
C ILE A 64 2.07 18.83 3.23
N LYS A 65 1.63 19.80 4.02
CA LYS A 65 1.65 21.21 3.66
C LYS A 65 3.08 21.74 3.47
N LYS A 66 4.01 21.39 4.38
CA LYS A 66 5.44 21.76 4.28
C LYS A 66 6.04 21.31 2.95
N PHE A 67 5.73 20.07 2.51
CA PHE A 67 6.23 19.51 1.25
C PHE A 67 5.36 19.81 0.02
N ARG A 68 4.33 20.67 0.16
CA ARG A 68 3.46 21.16 -0.93
C ARG A 68 2.81 20.04 -1.76
N LEU A 69 2.35 18.98 -1.11
CA LEU A 69 1.73 17.82 -1.77
C LEU A 69 0.24 18.12 -2.08
N GLY A 70 -0.01 18.93 -3.11
CA GLY A 70 -1.33 19.51 -3.41
C GLY A 70 -2.41 18.52 -3.83
N LYS A 71 -2.06 17.27 -4.21
CA LYS A 71 -3.05 16.24 -4.54
C LYS A 71 -3.61 15.51 -3.30
N VAL A 72 -3.08 15.78 -2.09
CA VAL A 72 -3.65 15.20 -0.87
C VAL A 72 -4.96 15.89 -0.52
N LEU A 73 -6.05 15.13 -0.65
CA LEU A 73 -7.41 15.59 -0.39
C LEU A 73 -7.73 15.66 1.10
N SER A 74 -7.24 14.69 1.87
CA SER A 74 -7.45 14.62 3.32
C SER A 74 -6.46 13.69 4.01
N VAL A 75 -6.26 13.93 5.30
CA VAL A 75 -5.63 13.00 6.25
C VAL A 75 -6.71 12.55 7.22
N ILE A 76 -6.94 11.24 7.30
CA ILE A 76 -8.04 10.70 8.10
C ILE A 76 -7.54 9.64 9.11
N PRO A 77 -8.30 9.40 10.20
CA PRO A 77 -7.91 8.43 11.20
C PRO A 77 -7.96 7.00 10.67
N GLY A 78 -6.96 6.21 11.01
CA GLY A 78 -6.93 4.76 10.79
C GLY A 78 -7.89 4.02 11.74
N GLY A 79 -7.98 2.72 11.53
CA GLY A 79 -8.74 1.82 12.38
C GLY A 79 -7.84 0.96 13.27
N LYS A 80 -8.45 -0.02 13.94
CA LYS A 80 -7.75 -0.96 14.84
C LYS A 80 -6.79 -1.89 14.07
N THR A 81 -7.10 -2.19 12.83
CA THR A 81 -6.33 -3.06 11.92
C THR A 81 -5.95 -2.33 10.64
N GLY A 82 -5.06 -2.93 9.83
CA GLY A 82 -4.76 -2.44 8.49
C GLY A 82 -6.00 -2.46 7.60
N GLN A 83 -6.80 -3.53 7.69
CA GLN A 83 -8.07 -3.66 6.97
C GLN A 83 -9.07 -2.55 7.36
N ASP A 84 -9.19 -2.22 8.65
CA ASP A 84 -10.05 -1.12 9.09
C ASP A 84 -9.55 0.24 8.59
N SER A 85 -8.23 0.44 8.57
CA SER A 85 -7.64 1.67 8.04
C SER A 85 -7.89 1.83 6.54
N ILE A 86 -7.75 0.76 5.77
CA ILE A 86 -8.09 0.75 4.34
C ILE A 86 -9.58 1.03 4.16
N PHE A 87 -10.45 0.37 4.94
CA PHE A 87 -11.90 0.62 4.87
C PHE A 87 -12.26 2.08 5.14
N ASN A 88 -11.65 2.73 6.15
CA ASN A 88 -11.90 4.15 6.43
C ASN A 88 -11.54 5.03 5.23
N GLY A 89 -10.40 4.75 4.58
CA GLY A 89 -9.99 5.45 3.37
C GLY A 89 -10.92 5.22 2.17
N LEU A 90 -11.34 3.97 1.95
CA LEU A 90 -12.31 3.64 0.90
C LEU A 90 -13.67 4.30 1.13
N ASN A 91 -14.14 4.30 2.38
CA ASN A 91 -15.40 4.96 2.75
C ASN A 91 -15.34 6.47 2.51
N PHE A 92 -14.22 7.12 2.87
CA PHE A 92 -14.01 8.54 2.57
C PHE A 92 -14.05 8.79 1.05
N LEU A 93 -13.28 8.04 0.27
CA LEU A 93 -13.24 8.17 -1.19
C LEU A 93 -14.61 7.91 -1.84
N ASN A 94 -15.34 6.89 -1.37
CA ASN A 94 -16.68 6.60 -1.87
C ASN A 94 -17.68 7.74 -1.61
N ASN A 95 -17.52 8.47 -0.51
CA ASN A 95 -18.40 9.58 -0.17
C ASN A 95 -18.10 10.86 -0.97
N ILE A 96 -16.84 11.09 -1.37
CA ILE A 96 -16.45 12.29 -2.11
C ILE A 96 -16.41 12.08 -3.64
N SER A 97 -16.38 10.83 -4.09
CA SER A 97 -16.34 10.51 -5.52
C SER A 97 -17.69 10.78 -6.20
N ASN A 98 -17.65 10.98 -7.51
CA ASN A 98 -18.85 11.10 -8.35
C ASN A 98 -19.59 9.77 -8.53
N LYS A 99 -19.20 8.72 -7.82
CA LYS A 99 -19.72 7.34 -7.90
C LYS A 99 -19.73 6.75 -9.32
N ALA A 100 -18.88 7.23 -10.20
CA ALA A 100 -18.68 6.62 -11.50
C ALA A 100 -18.04 5.23 -11.33
N ASP A 101 -18.49 4.25 -12.11
CA ASP A 101 -18.04 2.86 -12.01
C ASP A 101 -16.57 2.66 -12.39
N ASP A 102 -15.99 3.61 -13.13
CA ASP A 102 -14.60 3.61 -13.59
C ASP A 102 -13.60 4.28 -12.64
N ASN A 103 -14.04 4.74 -11.46
CA ASN A 103 -13.12 5.26 -10.45
C ASN A 103 -12.17 4.15 -9.98
N ILE A 104 -10.86 4.42 -10.01
CA ILE A 104 -9.81 3.49 -9.59
C ILE A 104 -9.23 3.96 -8.26
N VAL A 105 -8.93 3.03 -7.37
CA VAL A 105 -8.15 3.27 -6.17
C VAL A 105 -6.90 2.40 -6.15
N LEU A 106 -5.73 3.03 -5.95
CA LEU A 106 -4.45 2.36 -5.68
C LEU A 106 -4.23 2.34 -4.17
N ILE A 107 -4.35 1.18 -3.55
CA ILE A 107 -4.13 0.98 -2.11
C ILE A 107 -2.65 0.71 -1.88
N HIS A 108 -1.99 1.55 -1.09
CA HIS A 108 -0.55 1.50 -0.93
C HIS A 108 -0.09 1.71 0.52
N ASP A 109 0.96 1.00 0.93
CA ASP A 109 1.58 1.18 2.25
C ASP A 109 2.31 2.53 2.34
N GLY A 110 2.02 3.35 3.35
CA GLY A 110 2.72 4.61 3.58
C GLY A 110 4.20 4.48 3.95
N VAL A 111 4.67 3.25 4.15
CA VAL A 111 6.06 2.90 4.45
C VAL A 111 6.70 2.05 3.35
N ARG A 112 6.28 2.25 2.10
CA ARG A 112 6.85 1.63 0.90
C ARG A 112 7.26 2.72 -0.11
N PRO A 113 8.36 3.45 0.18
CA PRO A 113 8.71 4.69 -0.51
C PRO A 113 9.37 4.51 -1.88
N ILE A 114 9.72 3.27 -2.29
CA ILE A 114 10.45 3.00 -3.54
C ILE A 114 9.50 2.59 -4.68
N VAL A 115 8.24 2.92 -4.58
CA VAL A 115 7.31 2.80 -5.70
C VAL A 115 7.71 3.83 -6.79
N ASP A 116 7.75 3.41 -8.05
CA ASP A 116 8.06 4.29 -9.18
C ASP A 116 6.81 4.63 -10.03
N HIS A 117 6.93 5.64 -10.88
CA HIS A 117 5.84 6.07 -11.75
C HIS A 117 5.46 5.00 -12.79
N ASN A 118 6.42 4.21 -13.26
CA ASN A 118 6.15 3.14 -14.21
C ASN A 118 5.25 2.06 -13.60
N LEU A 119 5.52 1.64 -12.35
CA LEU A 119 4.66 0.71 -11.63
C LEU A 119 3.26 1.28 -11.40
N ILE A 120 3.15 2.56 -11.04
CA ILE A 120 1.85 3.24 -10.87
C ILE A 120 1.08 3.21 -12.19
N SER A 121 1.70 3.62 -13.30
CA SER A 121 1.10 3.61 -14.64
C SER A 121 0.66 2.20 -15.07
N LYS A 122 1.52 1.19 -14.90
CA LYS A 122 1.20 -0.21 -15.22
C LYS A 122 0.04 -0.73 -14.38
N SER A 123 -0.01 -0.38 -13.08
CA SER A 123 -1.11 -0.78 -12.20
C SER A 123 -2.44 -0.16 -12.65
N ILE A 124 -2.45 1.12 -13.01
CA ILE A 124 -3.63 1.81 -13.55
C ILE A 124 -4.09 1.15 -14.86
N ALA A 125 -3.18 0.92 -15.80
CA ALA A 125 -3.50 0.31 -17.09
C ALA A 125 -4.05 -1.11 -16.93
N CYS A 126 -3.44 -1.93 -16.06
CA CYS A 126 -3.91 -3.27 -15.75
C CYS A 126 -5.31 -3.24 -15.11
N THR A 127 -5.56 -2.33 -14.17
CA THR A 127 -6.87 -2.18 -13.53
C THR A 127 -7.94 -1.73 -14.53
N LYS A 128 -7.65 -0.79 -15.40
CA LYS A 128 -8.57 -0.38 -16.49
C LYS A 128 -8.94 -1.55 -17.40
N LYS A 129 -8.00 -2.46 -17.69
CA LYS A 129 -8.19 -3.58 -18.59
C LYS A 129 -8.87 -4.79 -17.94
N HIS A 130 -8.55 -5.08 -16.68
CA HIS A 130 -8.88 -6.34 -16.03
C HIS A 130 -9.71 -6.19 -14.74
N GLY A 131 -10.00 -4.98 -14.31
CA GLY A 131 -10.75 -4.69 -13.08
C GLY A 131 -9.89 -4.55 -11.84
N ASN A 132 -8.67 -5.10 -11.86
CA ASN A 132 -7.75 -5.04 -10.73
C ASN A 132 -6.29 -5.20 -11.15
N SER A 133 -5.38 -4.93 -10.20
CA SER A 133 -3.95 -5.11 -10.38
C SER A 133 -3.27 -5.28 -9.02
N ILE A 134 -2.43 -6.30 -8.90
CA ILE A 134 -1.64 -6.59 -7.71
C ILE A 134 -0.17 -6.49 -8.06
N ALA A 135 0.55 -5.52 -7.47
CA ALA A 135 2.00 -5.44 -7.63
C ALA A 135 2.66 -6.66 -6.99
N VAL A 136 3.60 -7.28 -7.71
CA VAL A 136 4.31 -8.47 -7.26
C VAL A 136 5.79 -8.40 -7.61
N SER A 137 6.66 -9.08 -6.83
CA SER A 137 8.03 -9.36 -7.24
C SER A 137 8.30 -10.85 -7.22
N LYS A 138 9.29 -11.29 -8.00
CA LYS A 138 9.70 -12.70 -8.06
C LYS A 138 10.19 -13.19 -6.70
N ALA A 139 9.88 -14.43 -6.37
CA ALA A 139 10.49 -15.14 -5.26
C ALA A 139 11.88 -15.61 -5.69
N ILE A 140 12.93 -15.16 -5.01
CA ILE A 140 14.32 -15.48 -5.33
C ILE A 140 14.86 -16.63 -4.49
N GLU A 141 14.34 -16.84 -3.28
CA GLU A 141 14.70 -17.92 -2.38
C GLU A 141 13.85 -19.17 -2.65
N THR A 142 14.38 -20.34 -2.28
CA THR A 142 13.62 -21.59 -2.32
C THR A 142 12.47 -21.53 -1.31
N ILE A 143 11.25 -21.79 -1.78
CA ILE A 143 10.05 -21.82 -0.94
C ILE A 143 9.73 -23.26 -0.59
N ILE A 144 9.60 -23.53 0.71
CA ILE A 144 9.17 -24.83 1.23
C ILE A 144 7.90 -24.69 2.05
N LYS A 145 7.04 -25.66 1.97
CA LYS A 145 5.87 -25.81 2.86
C LYS A 145 6.27 -26.73 4.01
N ILE A 146 5.93 -26.32 5.22
CA ILE A 146 6.16 -27.10 6.45
C ILE A 146 4.81 -27.45 7.11
N ASP A 147 4.78 -28.53 7.89
CA ASP A 147 3.64 -28.86 8.76
C ASP A 147 3.73 -28.13 10.12
N VAL A 148 2.78 -28.40 10.99
CA VAL A 148 2.70 -27.77 12.34
C VAL A 148 3.87 -28.12 13.27
N ASN A 149 4.62 -29.19 12.95
CA ASN A 149 5.78 -29.67 13.70
C ASN A 149 7.11 -29.18 13.10
N GLY A 150 7.06 -28.35 12.03
CA GLY A 150 8.26 -27.86 11.34
C GLY A 150 8.87 -28.82 10.33
N LYS A 151 8.22 -29.97 10.04
CA LYS A 151 8.68 -30.93 9.03
C LYS A 151 8.38 -30.39 7.63
N MET A 152 9.37 -30.46 6.74
CA MET A 152 9.21 -30.12 5.33
C MET A 152 8.20 -31.08 4.68
N VAL A 153 7.16 -30.54 4.04
CA VAL A 153 6.12 -31.26 3.32
C VAL A 153 6.38 -31.24 1.83
N GLU A 154 6.76 -30.07 1.30
CA GLU A 154 6.83 -29.84 -0.13
C GLU A 154 7.84 -28.70 -0.44
N ALA A 155 8.59 -28.84 -1.54
CA ALA A 155 9.28 -27.72 -2.16
C ALA A 155 8.38 -27.12 -3.23
N ILE A 156 8.07 -25.84 -3.12
CA ILE A 156 7.19 -25.15 -4.06
C ILE A 156 8.03 -24.62 -5.22
N ASP A 157 7.58 -24.84 -6.45
CA ASP A 157 8.22 -24.28 -7.63
C ASP A 157 8.15 -22.76 -7.59
N ARG A 158 9.30 -22.12 -7.35
CA ARG A 158 9.42 -20.68 -7.20
C ARG A 158 9.07 -19.88 -8.47
N ASP A 159 9.12 -20.52 -9.64
CA ASP A 159 8.80 -19.85 -10.90
C ASP A 159 7.31 -19.45 -10.96
N PHE A 160 6.47 -20.15 -10.20
CA PHE A 160 5.05 -19.81 -9.99
C PHE A 160 4.79 -19.01 -8.70
N CYS A 161 5.83 -18.65 -7.94
CA CYS A 161 5.69 -17.90 -6.70
C CYS A 161 6.05 -16.42 -6.87
N ARG A 162 5.26 -15.58 -6.24
CA ARG A 162 5.49 -14.12 -6.20
C ARG A 162 5.25 -13.60 -4.80
N TYR A 163 6.01 -12.60 -4.41
CA TYR A 163 5.71 -11.82 -3.22
C TYR A 163 4.68 -10.74 -3.58
N ALA A 164 3.51 -10.78 -2.96
CA ALA A 164 2.52 -9.72 -3.08
C ALA A 164 3.06 -8.43 -2.45
N LYS A 165 2.95 -7.35 -3.18
CA LYS A 165 3.42 -6.02 -2.77
C LYS A 165 2.29 -4.99 -2.92
N ALA A 166 2.63 -3.72 -2.96
CA ALA A 166 1.74 -2.61 -3.24
C ALA A 166 2.34 -1.73 -4.36
N PRO A 167 1.49 -1.03 -5.13
CA PRO A 167 0.06 -0.86 -4.92
C PRO A 167 -0.76 -2.12 -5.25
N GLN A 168 -1.93 -2.23 -4.60
CA GLN A 168 -3.00 -3.13 -4.99
C GLN A 168 -4.15 -2.25 -5.48
N SER A 169 -4.55 -2.40 -6.74
CA SER A 169 -5.44 -1.45 -7.40
C SER A 169 -6.72 -2.12 -7.86
N PHE A 170 -7.84 -1.42 -7.71
CA PHE A 170 -9.18 -1.94 -7.97
C PHE A 170 -10.09 -0.82 -8.45
N PHE A 171 -11.23 -1.16 -9.06
CA PHE A 171 -12.33 -0.23 -9.14
C PHE A 171 -12.84 0.08 -7.73
N LEU A 172 -13.03 1.37 -7.43
CA LEU A 172 -13.36 1.85 -6.09
C LEU A 172 -14.64 1.21 -5.56
N ASN A 173 -15.69 1.16 -6.36
CA ASN A 173 -16.97 0.58 -5.95
C ASN A 173 -16.82 -0.91 -5.62
N GLN A 174 -16.09 -1.66 -6.45
CA GLN A 174 -15.91 -3.11 -6.26
C GLN A 174 -15.20 -3.43 -4.95
N ILE A 175 -14.04 -2.83 -4.71
CA ILE A 175 -13.28 -3.09 -3.47
C ILE A 175 -14.02 -2.57 -2.22
N TYR A 176 -14.74 -1.46 -2.31
CA TYR A 176 -15.54 -0.93 -1.23
C TYR A 176 -16.65 -1.91 -0.81
N GLU A 177 -17.41 -2.44 -1.78
CA GLU A 177 -18.46 -3.43 -1.52
C GLU A 177 -17.90 -4.73 -0.91
N MET A 178 -16.72 -5.19 -1.35
CA MET A 178 -16.07 -6.36 -0.73
C MET A 178 -15.71 -6.10 0.72
N HIS A 179 -15.23 -4.90 1.06
CA HIS A 179 -15.00 -4.52 2.45
C HIS A 179 -16.30 -4.48 3.28
N ILE A 180 -17.39 -3.95 2.73
CA ILE A 180 -18.72 -3.97 3.38
C ILE A 180 -19.15 -5.41 3.65
N ARG A 181 -19.04 -6.29 2.65
CA ARG A 181 -19.38 -7.72 2.77
C ARG A 181 -18.54 -8.41 3.86
N ALA A 182 -17.23 -8.24 3.83
CA ALA A 182 -16.32 -8.81 4.81
C ALA A 182 -16.66 -8.34 6.24
N ARG A 183 -17.02 -7.08 6.43
CA ARG A 183 -17.43 -6.53 7.73
C ARG A 183 -18.74 -7.10 8.22
N ARG A 184 -19.75 -7.29 7.34
CA ARG A 184 -21.03 -7.95 7.66
C ARG A 184 -20.83 -9.40 8.09
N GLU A 185 -19.89 -10.12 7.46
CA GLU A 185 -19.51 -11.50 7.78
C GLU A 185 -18.55 -11.60 8.99
N GLY A 186 -18.21 -10.52 9.67
CA GLY A 186 -17.29 -10.51 10.81
C GLY A 186 -15.81 -10.74 10.47
N LYS A 187 -15.43 -10.76 9.19
CA LYS A 187 -14.06 -11.00 8.71
C LYS A 187 -13.23 -9.70 8.78
N ARG A 188 -12.53 -9.50 9.90
CA ARG A 188 -11.82 -8.24 10.18
C ARG A 188 -10.29 -8.33 10.21
N ASN A 189 -9.73 -9.52 9.97
CA ASN A 189 -8.28 -9.78 10.02
C ASN A 189 -7.76 -10.37 8.72
N ILE A 190 -8.31 -9.95 7.58
CA ILE A 190 -7.79 -10.34 6.27
C ILE A 190 -6.48 -9.59 6.03
N ILE A 191 -5.49 -10.30 5.53
CA ILE A 191 -4.09 -9.85 5.47
C ILE A 191 -3.92 -8.60 4.59
N ASP A 192 -4.57 -8.60 3.41
CA ASP A 192 -4.55 -7.51 2.43
C ASP A 192 -5.78 -7.55 1.52
N SER A 193 -5.90 -6.55 0.63
CA SER A 193 -7.03 -6.43 -0.28
C SER A 193 -7.04 -7.53 -1.35
N ALA A 194 -5.89 -7.98 -1.84
CA ALA A 194 -5.81 -9.07 -2.80
C ALA A 194 -6.34 -10.38 -2.22
N THR A 195 -5.92 -10.71 -0.99
CA THR A 195 -6.43 -11.89 -0.26
C THR A 195 -7.95 -11.81 -0.08
N MET A 196 -8.47 -10.62 0.26
CA MET A 196 -9.93 -10.41 0.40
C MET A 196 -10.66 -10.68 -0.91
N MET A 197 -10.23 -10.07 -2.00
CA MET A 197 -10.86 -10.24 -3.32
C MET A 197 -10.83 -11.70 -3.76
N ASN A 198 -9.68 -12.38 -3.61
CA ASN A 198 -9.54 -13.80 -3.93
C ASN A 198 -10.47 -14.70 -3.09
N MET A 199 -10.63 -14.41 -1.78
CA MET A 199 -11.58 -15.14 -0.91
C MET A 199 -13.03 -15.02 -1.38
N TYR A 200 -13.39 -13.96 -2.08
CA TYR A 200 -14.71 -13.75 -2.65
C TYR A 200 -14.85 -14.20 -4.11
N GLY A 201 -13.82 -14.89 -4.63
CA GLY A 201 -13.84 -15.52 -5.96
C GLY A 201 -13.44 -14.60 -7.11
N GLU A 202 -12.93 -13.41 -6.81
CA GLU A 202 -12.44 -12.50 -7.85
C GLU A 202 -11.14 -13.01 -8.48
N GLN A 203 -11.07 -12.97 -9.80
CA GLN A 203 -9.84 -13.24 -10.54
C GLN A 203 -8.91 -12.04 -10.45
N LEU A 204 -7.66 -12.27 -10.00
CA LEU A 204 -6.67 -11.22 -9.80
C LEU A 204 -5.57 -11.26 -10.85
N TYR A 205 -5.15 -10.08 -11.28
CA TYR A 205 -4.09 -9.89 -12.27
C TYR A 205 -2.87 -9.24 -11.63
N THR A 206 -1.68 -9.68 -12.03
CA THR A 206 -0.43 -9.22 -11.42
C THR A 206 0.32 -8.25 -12.34
N VAL A 207 1.05 -7.32 -11.72
CA VAL A 207 2.01 -6.43 -12.38
C VAL A 207 3.35 -6.59 -11.67
N GLU A 208 4.38 -6.98 -12.42
CA GLU A 208 5.72 -7.14 -11.85
C GLU A 208 6.33 -5.78 -11.50
N CYS A 209 6.99 -5.72 -10.35
CA CYS A 209 7.77 -4.59 -9.87
C CYS A 209 9.15 -5.06 -9.41
N GLU A 210 10.04 -4.09 -9.24
CA GLU A 210 11.39 -4.35 -8.76
C GLU A 210 11.37 -4.86 -7.30
N PRO A 211 12.30 -5.77 -6.92
CA PRO A 211 12.45 -6.27 -5.56
C PRO A 211 12.63 -5.15 -4.52
N GLU A 212 13.25 -4.04 -4.92
CA GLU A 212 13.52 -2.84 -4.13
C GLU A 212 12.26 -2.12 -3.65
N ASN A 213 11.09 -2.40 -4.24
CA ASN A 213 9.81 -1.92 -3.71
C ASN A 213 9.48 -2.61 -2.38
N ILE A 214 10.34 -2.38 -1.36
CA ILE A 214 10.27 -2.98 -0.03
C ILE A 214 9.30 -2.22 0.88
N LYS A 215 8.70 -2.94 1.82
CA LYS A 215 7.93 -2.36 2.93
C LYS A 215 8.84 -2.22 4.15
N ILE A 216 9.06 -1.01 4.64
CA ILE A 216 9.87 -0.77 5.83
C ILE A 216 9.11 -1.27 7.07
N THR A 217 9.58 -2.39 7.63
CA THR A 217 8.97 -3.05 8.80
C THR A 217 9.94 -3.25 9.95
N THR A 218 11.23 -3.37 9.65
CA THR A 218 12.33 -3.60 10.59
C THR A 218 13.38 -2.49 10.46
N PRO A 219 14.31 -2.35 11.42
CA PRO A 219 15.46 -1.44 11.29
C PRO A 219 16.32 -1.74 10.05
N ASN A 220 16.51 -3.00 9.70
CA ASN A 220 17.26 -3.37 8.49
C ASN A 220 16.60 -2.84 7.21
N ASP A 221 15.26 -2.90 7.12
CA ASP A 221 14.55 -2.34 5.96
C ASP A 221 14.77 -0.82 5.86
N PHE A 222 14.87 -0.14 7.00
CA PHE A 222 15.15 1.31 7.03
C PHE A 222 16.55 1.64 6.51
N TYR A 223 17.57 0.88 6.92
CA TYR A 223 18.93 1.06 6.39
C TYR A 223 19.02 0.71 4.91
N THR A 224 18.34 -0.34 4.48
CA THR A 224 18.23 -0.70 3.06
C THR A 224 17.60 0.44 2.25
N PHE A 225 16.48 1.00 2.73
CA PHE A 225 15.86 2.16 2.07
C PHE A 225 16.82 3.34 1.99
N LYS A 226 17.51 3.67 3.08
CA LYS A 226 18.47 4.79 3.10
C LYS A 226 19.58 4.61 2.08
N ALA A 227 20.14 3.41 1.95
CA ALA A 227 21.18 3.09 0.97
C ALA A 227 20.66 3.22 -0.47
N LEU A 228 19.50 2.63 -0.77
CA LEU A 228 18.87 2.70 -2.09
C LEU A 228 18.53 4.15 -2.49
N TYR A 229 18.00 4.94 -1.57
CA TYR A 229 17.67 6.35 -1.80
C TYR A 229 18.92 7.18 -2.10
N GLN A 230 20.00 7.00 -1.33
CA GLN A 230 21.27 7.72 -1.55
C GLN A 230 21.91 7.38 -2.89
N ASN A 231 21.80 6.14 -3.35
CA ASN A 231 22.32 5.75 -4.67
C ASN A 231 21.50 6.36 -5.81
N SER A 232 20.18 6.47 -5.66
CA SER A 232 19.30 7.07 -6.69
C SER A 232 19.44 8.59 -6.83
N THR A 233 20.00 9.29 -5.81
CA THR A 233 20.20 10.74 -5.82
C THR A 233 21.61 11.17 -6.25
N LYS A 234 22.53 10.22 -6.40
CA LYS A 234 23.93 10.49 -6.81
C LYS A 234 24.21 10.22 -8.29
N GLY A 235 23.27 9.66 -9.02
CA GLY A 235 23.29 9.46 -10.48
C GLY A 235 22.38 10.45 -11.18
#